data_5362423c803464c81fe25f1ecf3d3c9d
#
_entry.id   5362423c803464c81fe25f1ecf3d3c9d
#
_cell.length_a   1.000
_cell.length_b   1.000
_cell.length_c   1.000
_cell.angle_alpha   90.00
_cell.angle_beta   90.00
_cell.angle_gamma   90.00
#
_symmetry.space_group_name_H-M   'P 1'
#
loop_
_entity.id
_entity.type
_entity.pdbx_description
1 polymer ?
#
loop_
_entity_poly.entity_id
_entity_poly.type
_entity_poly.pdbx_seq_one_letter_code
_entity_poly.pdbx_strand_id
1 'polypeptide(L)'
;AILRILKEEGCGVDCSSKVELTMAEACGFKGQEIMFSSNDTPEEEYIFARELGGIINLDDFSNIAEVEETLGTLPKTMSLRFNPGGYFKIANTIMDNPEEAKFGMTEAQILKEKGVEHFGIHAFLASNTVSNEYYPVLARQLFQLVVRIKKELGISLDFVNLSGGIGIPYRPEQEPNDILLIGQGVKEVFEEILVPNGLGHIRLCTELGRFMLAPYGALITKVIHFKETYRHYAGVDACAANLMRP
;
A
#
# COMPACT_ATOMS: atom_id res chain seq x y z
N ALA A 1 -15.74 -8.72 12.66
CA ALA A 1 -15.65 -10.18 12.36
C ALA A 1 -14.50 -10.46 11.39
N ILE A 2 -14.49 -9.88 10.17
CA ILE A 2 -13.51 -10.19 9.10
C ILE A 2 -12.07 -9.95 9.55
N LEU A 3 -11.74 -8.80 10.16
CA LEU A 3 -10.38 -8.51 10.64
C LEU A 3 -9.86 -9.55 11.65
N ARG A 4 -10.74 -10.10 12.50
CA ARG A 4 -10.33 -11.16 13.44
C ARG A 4 -9.99 -12.46 12.73
N ILE A 5 -10.76 -12.83 11.72
CA ILE A 5 -10.48 -14.02 10.89
C ILE A 5 -9.14 -13.83 10.16
N LEU A 6 -8.91 -12.67 9.55
CA LEU A 6 -7.63 -12.38 8.89
C LEU A 6 -6.45 -12.43 9.86
N LYS A 7 -6.65 -11.96 11.10
CA LYS A 7 -5.63 -12.08 12.15
C LYS A 7 -5.33 -13.52 12.52
N GLU A 8 -6.36 -14.35 12.66
CA GLU A 8 -6.23 -15.79 12.95
C GLU A 8 -5.45 -16.51 11.81
N GLU A 9 -5.59 -16.03 10.58
CA GLU A 9 -4.83 -16.51 9.41
C GLU A 9 -3.40 -15.90 9.30
N GLY A 10 -2.99 -15.09 10.29
CA GLY A 10 -1.64 -14.50 10.33
C GLY A 10 -1.45 -13.23 9.49
N CYS A 11 -2.54 -12.61 9.02
CA CYS A 11 -2.47 -11.34 8.33
C CYS A 11 -2.23 -10.18 9.32
N GLY A 12 -1.52 -9.15 8.87
CA GLY A 12 -1.50 -7.83 9.48
C GLY A 12 -2.61 -6.93 8.92
N VAL A 13 -2.54 -5.64 9.29
CA VAL A 13 -3.44 -4.60 8.79
C VAL A 13 -2.63 -3.38 8.31
N ASP A 14 -3.10 -2.74 7.24
CA ASP A 14 -2.70 -1.39 6.85
C ASP A 14 -3.78 -0.41 7.27
N CYS A 15 -3.37 0.64 8.00
CA CYS A 15 -4.23 1.67 8.55
C CYS A 15 -3.82 3.03 7.98
N SER A 16 -4.79 3.83 7.57
CA SER A 16 -4.57 5.18 7.02
C SER A 16 -5.23 6.28 7.87
N SER A 17 -5.80 5.92 9.02
CA SER A 17 -6.51 6.85 9.90
C SER A 17 -6.60 6.33 11.34
N LYS A 18 -6.87 7.25 12.27
CA LYS A 18 -7.14 6.93 13.68
C LYS A 18 -8.26 5.91 13.87
N VAL A 19 -9.30 5.98 13.03
CA VAL A 19 -10.42 5.03 13.10
C VAL A 19 -9.94 3.61 12.79
N GLU A 20 -9.11 3.45 11.78
CA GLU A 20 -8.56 2.14 11.40
C GLU A 20 -7.57 1.61 12.44
N LEU A 21 -6.75 2.48 13.04
CA LEU A 21 -5.90 2.11 14.19
C LEU A 21 -6.75 1.65 15.38
N THR A 22 -7.85 2.35 15.69
CA THR A 22 -8.79 1.93 16.77
C THR A 22 -9.43 0.58 16.47
N MET A 23 -9.79 0.34 15.19
CA MET A 23 -10.32 -0.96 14.78
C MET A 23 -9.28 -2.08 14.89
N ALA A 24 -8.04 -1.78 14.52
CA ALA A 24 -6.90 -2.71 14.66
C ALA A 24 -6.69 -3.09 16.14
N GLU A 25 -6.63 -2.10 17.04
CA GLU A 25 -6.51 -2.30 18.47
C GLU A 25 -7.64 -3.15 19.02
N ALA A 26 -8.91 -2.82 18.70
CA ALA A 26 -10.10 -3.57 19.12
C ALA A 26 -10.13 -5.01 18.60
N CYS A 27 -9.42 -5.31 17.53
CA CYS A 27 -9.20 -6.66 17.00
C CYS A 27 -7.95 -7.34 17.57
N GLY A 28 -7.16 -6.63 18.39
CA GLY A 28 -5.97 -7.14 19.06
C GLY A 28 -4.71 -7.16 18.21
N PHE A 29 -4.66 -6.42 17.09
CA PHE A 29 -3.42 -6.20 16.33
C PHE A 29 -2.48 -5.31 17.11
N LYS A 30 -1.18 -5.55 17.00
CA LYS A 30 -0.13 -4.78 17.68
C LYS A 30 1.24 -4.95 17.02
N GLY A 31 2.12 -4.00 17.27
CA GLY A 31 3.49 -4.06 16.78
C GLY A 31 3.54 -4.11 15.25
N GLN A 32 4.42 -4.92 14.72
CA GLN A 32 4.65 -5.05 13.28
C GLN A 32 3.48 -5.71 12.50
N GLU A 33 2.42 -6.11 13.18
CA GLU A 33 1.16 -6.51 12.52
C GLU A 33 0.41 -5.30 11.96
N ILE A 34 0.77 -4.07 12.38
CA ILE A 34 0.16 -2.82 11.94
C ILE A 34 1.14 -2.06 11.07
N MET A 35 0.76 -1.75 9.83
CA MET A 35 1.35 -0.71 9.00
C MET A 35 0.46 0.53 9.12
N PHE A 36 1.04 1.70 9.38
CA PHE A 36 0.31 2.96 9.38
C PHE A 36 0.80 3.83 8.21
N SER A 37 -0.03 3.93 7.18
CA SER A 37 0.26 4.61 5.92
C SER A 37 -0.68 5.79 5.74
N SER A 38 -0.27 6.95 6.20
CA SER A 38 -1.01 8.20 6.04
C SER A 38 -0.11 9.24 5.37
N ASN A 39 -0.68 10.26 4.72
CA ASN A 39 0.07 11.28 3.99
C ASN A 39 -0.21 12.73 4.42
N ASP A 40 -1.26 12.97 5.16
CA ASP A 40 -1.59 14.25 5.79
C ASP A 40 -1.97 13.95 7.26
N THR A 41 -0.96 13.55 8.05
CA THR A 41 -1.16 12.86 9.32
C THR A 41 -1.17 13.83 10.50
N PRO A 42 -2.26 13.93 11.28
CA PRO A 42 -2.26 14.63 12.55
C PRO A 42 -1.29 14.01 13.57
N GLU A 43 -0.65 14.84 14.39
CA GLU A 43 0.31 14.41 15.42
C GLU A 43 -0.23 13.27 16.31
N GLU A 44 -1.50 13.36 16.71
CA GLU A 44 -2.17 12.38 17.56
C GLU A 44 -2.27 10.98 16.91
N GLU A 45 -2.26 10.89 15.60
CA GLU A 45 -2.29 9.62 14.88
C GLU A 45 -0.90 8.96 14.87
N TYR A 46 0.18 9.75 14.74
CA TYR A 46 1.55 9.25 14.93
C TYR A 46 1.78 8.72 16.35
N ILE A 47 1.30 9.46 17.36
CA ILE A 47 1.39 9.05 18.77
C ILE A 47 0.68 7.71 18.95
N PHE A 48 -0.55 7.59 18.46
CA PHE A 48 -1.36 6.38 18.62
C PHE A 48 -0.76 5.19 17.84
N ALA A 49 -0.30 5.39 16.61
CA ALA A 49 0.38 4.34 15.85
C ALA A 49 1.63 3.82 16.59
N ARG A 50 2.40 4.72 17.22
CA ARG A 50 3.56 4.35 18.04
C ARG A 50 3.17 3.61 19.31
N GLU A 51 2.12 4.02 20.01
CA GLU A 51 1.62 3.35 21.22
C GLU A 51 1.23 1.90 20.92
N LEU A 52 0.64 1.64 19.76
CA LEU A 52 0.35 0.30 19.25
C LEU A 52 1.59 -0.47 18.80
N GLY A 53 2.74 0.21 18.68
CA GLY A 53 3.99 -0.35 18.18
C GLY A 53 4.03 -0.58 16.67
N GLY A 54 3.10 0.07 15.93
CA GLY A 54 2.97 -0.06 14.48
C GLY A 54 4.17 0.47 13.69
N ILE A 55 4.33 -0.01 12.48
CA ILE A 55 5.30 0.50 11.52
C ILE A 55 4.72 1.77 10.90
N ILE A 56 5.39 2.91 11.06
CA ILE A 56 4.99 4.17 10.44
C ILE A 56 5.62 4.26 9.04
N ASN A 57 4.77 4.42 8.03
CA ASN A 57 5.18 4.61 6.63
C ASN A 57 5.13 6.09 6.29
N LEU A 58 6.29 6.69 6.06
CA LEU A 58 6.42 8.11 5.77
C LEU A 58 6.24 8.38 4.26
N ASP A 59 5.39 9.33 3.95
CA ASP A 59 5.06 9.72 2.58
C ASP A 59 6.03 10.74 2.01
N ASP A 60 6.56 11.63 2.84
CA ASP A 60 7.49 12.68 2.47
C ASP A 60 8.64 12.83 3.47
N PHE A 61 9.70 13.45 2.98
CA PHE A 61 10.93 13.71 3.74
C PHE A 61 10.71 14.64 4.94
N SER A 62 9.84 15.63 4.78
CA SER A 62 9.48 16.56 5.84
C SER A 62 8.83 15.86 7.04
N ASN A 63 8.15 14.75 6.81
CA ASN A 63 7.52 13.96 7.88
C ASN A 63 8.54 13.35 8.85
N ILE A 64 9.80 13.18 8.47
CA ILE A 64 10.83 12.65 9.38
C ILE A 64 11.03 13.59 10.56
N ALA A 65 11.22 14.89 10.28
CA ALA A 65 11.39 15.90 11.33
C ALA A 65 10.12 16.06 12.17
N GLU A 66 8.96 16.05 11.54
CA GLU A 66 7.66 16.11 12.21
C GLU A 66 7.43 14.95 13.17
N VAL A 67 7.73 13.71 12.71
CA VAL A 67 7.62 12.51 13.54
C VAL A 67 8.62 12.54 14.70
N GLU A 68 9.85 13.01 14.46
CA GLU A 68 10.86 13.13 15.51
C GLU A 68 10.45 14.18 16.55
N GLU A 69 9.92 15.33 16.12
CA GLU A 69 9.40 16.39 17.03
C GLU A 69 8.21 15.86 17.83
N THR A 70 7.22 15.24 17.17
CA THR A 70 6.00 14.73 17.80
C THR A 70 6.28 13.58 18.78
N LEU A 71 7.16 12.66 18.42
CA LEU A 71 7.40 11.45 19.21
C LEU A 71 8.63 11.55 20.12
N GLY A 72 9.42 12.62 20.02
CA GLY A 72 10.70 12.80 20.73
C GLY A 72 11.86 11.95 20.23
N THR A 73 11.58 10.83 19.55
CA THR A 73 12.56 9.94 18.89
C THR A 73 11.90 9.22 17.73
N LEU A 74 12.64 8.95 16.67
CA LEU A 74 12.12 8.14 15.57
C LEU A 74 11.80 6.71 16.02
N PRO A 75 10.75 6.08 15.44
CA PRO A 75 10.47 4.66 15.65
C PRO A 75 11.65 3.78 15.23
N LYS A 76 11.82 2.65 15.91
CA LYS A 76 12.90 1.70 15.57
C LYS A 76 12.75 1.09 14.18
N THR A 77 11.52 0.90 13.74
CA THR A 77 11.20 0.37 12.42
C THR A 77 10.23 1.33 11.72
N MET A 78 10.65 1.82 10.57
CA MET A 78 9.86 2.72 9.73
C MET A 78 9.81 2.20 8.30
N SER A 79 8.92 2.78 7.51
CA SER A 79 8.85 2.58 6.08
C SER A 79 8.87 3.92 5.35
N LEU A 80 9.43 3.94 4.17
CA LEU A 80 9.45 5.10 3.29
C LEU A 80 8.66 4.78 2.03
N ARG A 81 7.74 5.67 1.64
CA ARG A 81 6.99 5.52 0.40
C ARG A 81 7.82 6.01 -0.77
N PHE A 82 7.98 5.14 -1.75
CA PHE A 82 8.71 5.42 -2.99
C PHE A 82 7.78 5.79 -4.13
N ASN A 83 8.14 6.85 -4.87
CA ASN A 83 7.53 7.23 -6.13
C ASN A 83 8.54 7.02 -7.27
N PRO A 84 8.30 6.05 -8.17
CA PRO A 84 9.23 5.74 -9.27
C PRO A 84 9.22 6.77 -10.40
N GLY A 85 8.34 7.76 -10.38
CA GLY A 85 8.19 8.73 -11.45
C GLY A 85 7.51 8.17 -12.72
N GLY A 86 7.63 8.90 -13.83
CA GLY A 86 6.91 8.65 -15.08
C GLY A 86 7.23 7.38 -15.85
N TYR A 87 8.10 6.52 -15.36
CA TYR A 87 8.46 5.24 -16.00
C TYR A 87 7.46 4.11 -15.76
N PHE A 88 6.47 4.31 -14.89
CA PHE A 88 5.52 3.28 -14.53
C PHE A 88 4.20 3.45 -15.30
N LYS A 89 4.12 2.91 -16.51
CA LYS A 89 2.92 2.94 -17.37
C LYS A 89 2.27 1.56 -17.45
N ILE A 90 1.78 1.02 -16.35
CA ILE A 90 0.92 -0.16 -16.36
C ILE A 90 -0.42 0.21 -15.77
N ALA A 91 -1.30 0.61 -16.66
CA ALA A 91 -2.76 0.68 -16.61
C ALA A 91 -3.45 0.95 -15.25
N ASN A 92 -3.99 1.97 -15.07
CA ASN A 92 -5.33 2.44 -14.73
C ASN A 92 -5.31 3.91 -14.34
N THR A 93 -6.21 4.65 -14.90
CA THR A 93 -6.26 6.11 -15.04
C THR A 93 -6.27 6.94 -13.75
N ILE A 94 -6.30 6.35 -12.56
CA ILE A 94 -6.37 7.11 -11.30
C ILE A 94 -4.98 7.58 -10.82
N MET A 95 -3.92 6.93 -11.31
CA MET A 95 -2.53 7.30 -10.99
C MET A 95 -1.64 7.29 -12.24
N ASP A 96 -2.20 7.70 -13.36
CA ASP A 96 -1.62 7.58 -14.71
C ASP A 96 -0.30 8.35 -14.90
N ASN A 97 0.03 9.24 -14.01
CA ASN A 97 1.27 9.98 -14.04
C ASN A 97 1.91 10.06 -12.64
N PRO A 98 2.80 9.12 -12.28
CA PRO A 98 3.49 9.19 -11.00
C PRO A 98 4.26 10.50 -10.76
N GLU A 99 4.65 11.23 -11.83
CA GLU A 99 5.29 12.54 -11.70
C GLU A 99 4.32 13.63 -11.24
N GLU A 100 3.02 13.46 -11.48
CA GLU A 100 1.95 14.37 -11.01
C GLU A 100 1.31 13.89 -9.71
N ALA A 101 1.60 12.66 -9.27
CA ALA A 101 1.09 12.13 -8.04
C ALA A 101 1.76 12.79 -6.83
N LYS A 102 0.95 13.22 -5.87
CA LYS A 102 1.45 13.84 -4.63
C LYS A 102 2.16 12.87 -3.67
N PHE A 103 2.11 11.59 -3.93
CA PHE A 103 2.51 10.52 -3.00
C PHE A 103 3.94 10.08 -3.21
N GLY A 104 4.66 9.95 -2.08
CA GLY A 104 5.94 9.27 -2.00
C GLY A 104 7.16 10.11 -2.41
N MET A 105 8.31 9.62 -2.00
CA MET A 105 9.62 10.22 -2.25
C MET A 105 10.27 9.69 -3.51
N THR A 106 10.99 10.54 -4.21
CA THR A 106 11.83 10.11 -5.34
C THR A 106 13.03 9.30 -4.83
N GLU A 107 13.62 8.49 -5.73
CA GLU A 107 14.85 7.75 -5.41
C GLU A 107 15.97 8.65 -4.92
N ALA A 108 16.17 9.82 -5.55
CA ALA A 108 17.21 10.77 -5.18
C ALA A 108 17.00 11.34 -3.76
N GLN A 109 15.76 11.47 -3.30
CA GLN A 109 15.45 11.85 -1.93
C GLN A 109 15.80 10.70 -0.96
N ILE A 110 15.37 9.48 -1.24
CA ILE A 110 15.64 8.30 -0.41
C ILE A 110 17.14 8.04 -0.27
N LEU A 111 17.91 8.14 -1.36
CA LEU A 111 19.36 7.93 -1.36
C LEU A 111 20.16 9.04 -0.63
N LYS A 112 19.55 10.18 -0.31
CA LYS A 112 20.20 11.23 0.48
C LYS A 112 20.13 11.00 1.98
N GLU A 113 19.21 10.14 2.44
CA GLU A 113 19.02 9.90 3.88
C GLU A 113 20.14 9.08 4.47
N LYS A 114 20.70 9.63 5.55
CA LYS A 114 21.74 8.96 6.35
C LYS A 114 21.26 8.85 7.79
N GLY A 115 21.48 7.71 8.42
CA GLY A 115 21.24 7.53 9.85
C GLY A 115 20.03 6.71 10.24
N VAL A 116 19.26 6.18 9.28
CA VAL A 116 18.20 5.21 9.55
C VAL A 116 18.80 3.80 9.51
N GLU A 117 18.67 3.04 10.61
CA GLU A 117 19.30 1.72 10.73
C GLU A 117 18.38 0.57 10.28
N HIS A 118 17.07 0.71 10.50
CA HIS A 118 16.06 -0.31 10.19
C HIS A 118 14.85 0.30 9.50
N PHE A 119 14.71 0.06 8.21
CA PHE A 119 13.53 0.51 7.50
C PHE A 119 13.10 -0.44 6.38
N GLY A 120 11.84 -0.30 5.99
CA GLY A 120 11.29 -0.88 4.79
C GLY A 120 11.04 0.16 3.72
N ILE A 121 10.72 -0.30 2.52
CA ILE A 121 10.27 0.53 1.43
C ILE A 121 8.88 0.09 0.98
N HIS A 122 8.05 1.07 0.67
CA HIS A 122 6.67 0.89 0.23
C HIS A 122 6.46 1.63 -1.08
N ALA A 123 5.60 1.13 -1.98
CA ALA A 123 5.15 1.89 -3.15
C ALA A 123 3.69 1.58 -3.44
N PHE A 124 2.88 2.62 -3.60
CA PHE A 124 1.48 2.52 -4.00
C PHE A 124 1.27 3.26 -5.31
N LEU A 125 1.14 2.53 -6.42
CA LEU A 125 1.15 3.09 -7.77
C LEU A 125 -0.12 2.82 -8.57
N ALA A 126 -0.99 1.94 -8.10
CA ALA A 126 -2.18 1.56 -8.83
C ALA A 126 -3.34 1.16 -7.92
N SER A 127 -4.54 1.22 -8.45
CA SER A 127 -5.76 0.74 -7.82
C SER A 127 -6.59 -0.03 -8.85
N ASN A 128 -7.08 -1.21 -8.48
CA ASN A 128 -7.89 -2.09 -9.33
C ASN A 128 -7.25 -2.41 -10.69
N THR A 129 -5.98 -2.78 -10.68
CA THR A 129 -5.28 -3.22 -11.91
C THR A 129 -5.63 -4.67 -12.21
N VAL A 130 -6.23 -4.89 -13.38
CA VAL A 130 -6.55 -6.23 -13.88
C VAL A 130 -5.44 -6.64 -14.85
N SER A 131 -4.27 -6.99 -14.29
CA SER A 131 -3.07 -7.43 -15.03
C SER A 131 -2.17 -8.26 -14.13
N ASN A 132 -1.78 -9.43 -14.60
CA ASN A 132 -0.85 -10.31 -13.90
C ASN A 132 0.60 -9.79 -13.92
N GLU A 133 0.91 -8.80 -14.75
CA GLU A 133 2.27 -8.26 -14.92
C GLU A 133 2.59 -7.11 -13.96
N TYR A 134 1.56 -6.48 -13.38
CA TYR A 134 1.74 -5.28 -12.55
C TYR A 134 2.72 -5.52 -11.38
N TYR A 135 2.47 -6.53 -10.55
CA TYR A 135 3.30 -6.81 -9.38
C TYR A 135 4.73 -7.24 -9.70
N PRO A 136 4.98 -8.15 -10.66
CA PRO A 136 6.35 -8.48 -11.07
C PRO A 136 7.16 -7.26 -11.54
N VAL A 137 6.53 -6.34 -12.29
CA VAL A 137 7.19 -5.10 -12.75
C VAL A 137 7.47 -4.15 -11.60
N LEU A 138 6.49 -3.94 -10.70
CA LEU A 138 6.67 -3.15 -9.49
C LEU A 138 7.79 -3.73 -8.61
N ALA A 139 7.76 -5.04 -8.37
CA ALA A 139 8.78 -5.74 -7.59
C ALA A 139 10.19 -5.52 -8.18
N ARG A 140 10.33 -5.62 -9.49
CA ARG A 140 11.61 -5.37 -10.16
C ARG A 140 12.18 -3.98 -9.88
N GLN A 141 11.37 -2.96 -9.97
CA GLN A 141 11.80 -1.58 -9.69
C GLN A 141 12.19 -1.39 -8.23
N LEU A 142 11.35 -1.86 -7.30
CA LEU A 142 11.63 -1.76 -5.87
C LEU A 142 12.89 -2.55 -5.49
N PHE A 143 13.06 -3.76 -5.99
CA PHE A 143 14.23 -4.58 -5.67
C PHE A 143 15.53 -3.98 -6.23
N GLN A 144 15.49 -3.37 -7.40
CA GLN A 144 16.63 -2.62 -7.95
C GLN A 144 16.98 -1.42 -7.06
N LEU A 145 15.99 -0.67 -6.57
CA LEU A 145 16.21 0.42 -5.63
C LEU A 145 16.81 -0.09 -4.31
N VAL A 146 16.29 -1.19 -3.76
CA VAL A 146 16.82 -1.83 -2.54
C VAL A 146 18.30 -2.20 -2.68
N VAL A 147 18.67 -2.77 -3.83
CA VAL A 147 20.09 -3.09 -4.12
C VAL A 147 20.95 -1.83 -4.18
N ARG A 148 20.42 -0.73 -4.75
CA ARG A 148 21.16 0.55 -4.79
C ARG A 148 21.30 1.16 -3.40
N ILE A 149 20.26 1.17 -2.59
CA ILE A 149 20.31 1.63 -1.19
C ILE A 149 21.42 0.88 -0.44
N LYS A 150 21.46 -0.45 -0.56
CA LYS A 150 22.54 -1.24 0.07
C LYS A 150 23.92 -0.87 -0.44
N LYS A 151 24.08 -0.69 -1.76
CA LYS A 151 25.39 -0.39 -2.36
C LYS A 151 25.89 1.02 -2.04
N GLU A 152 25.01 2.00 -2.05
CA GLU A 152 25.36 3.41 -1.92
C GLU A 152 25.39 3.90 -0.47
N LEU A 153 24.46 3.38 0.36
CA LEU A 153 24.32 3.80 1.75
C LEU A 153 24.84 2.77 2.76
N GLY A 154 25.07 1.52 2.33
CA GLY A 154 25.42 0.43 3.23
C GLY A 154 24.25 -0.10 4.08
N ILE A 155 23.02 0.34 3.81
CA ILE A 155 21.83 0.01 4.59
C ILE A 155 21.17 -1.24 4.00
N SER A 156 20.81 -2.19 4.88
CA SER A 156 20.01 -3.35 4.52
C SER A 156 18.59 -3.16 5.02
N LEU A 157 17.62 -3.30 4.11
CA LEU A 157 16.20 -3.19 4.47
C LEU A 157 15.68 -4.48 5.10
N ASP A 158 14.69 -4.35 5.98
CA ASP A 158 14.05 -5.49 6.64
C ASP A 158 12.89 -6.05 5.80
N PHE A 159 12.20 -5.17 5.05
CA PHE A 159 11.07 -5.57 4.22
C PHE A 159 10.86 -4.64 3.02
N VAL A 160 10.13 -5.16 2.04
CA VAL A 160 9.57 -4.41 0.91
C VAL A 160 8.07 -4.64 0.89
N ASN A 161 7.30 -3.54 0.91
CA ASN A 161 5.86 -3.58 0.78
C ASN A 161 5.46 -3.20 -0.66
N LEU A 162 4.91 -4.17 -1.37
CA LEU A 162 4.40 -4.02 -2.73
C LEU A 162 3.02 -3.34 -2.76
N SER A 163 2.48 -2.98 -1.58
CA SER A 163 1.18 -2.36 -1.39
C SER A 163 0.01 -3.18 -1.97
N GLY A 164 -1.05 -2.47 -2.39
CA GLY A 164 -2.23 -3.02 -3.03
C GLY A 164 -2.22 -2.88 -4.54
N GLY A 165 -3.40 -2.76 -5.10
CA GLY A 165 -3.59 -2.48 -6.53
C GLY A 165 -4.03 -3.65 -7.36
N ILE A 166 -3.87 -4.90 -6.90
CA ILE A 166 -4.47 -6.06 -7.60
C ILE A 166 -5.99 -5.91 -7.57
N GLY A 167 -6.56 -5.84 -8.76
CA GLY A 167 -7.98 -5.60 -8.97
C GLY A 167 -8.79 -6.88 -9.16
N ILE A 168 -10.09 -6.65 -9.29
CA ILE A 168 -11.06 -7.66 -9.70
C ILE A 168 -11.79 -7.18 -10.96
N PRO A 169 -12.30 -8.08 -11.79
CA PRO A 169 -13.13 -7.71 -12.92
C PRO A 169 -14.47 -7.14 -12.44
N TYR A 170 -14.83 -5.95 -12.92
CA TYR A 170 -16.15 -5.35 -12.73
C TYR A 170 -17.03 -5.46 -13.99
N ARG A 171 -16.47 -5.96 -15.10
CA ARG A 171 -17.13 -6.11 -16.38
C ARG A 171 -16.91 -7.52 -16.91
N PRO A 172 -17.91 -8.09 -17.62
CA PRO A 172 -17.84 -9.47 -18.13
C PRO A 172 -16.68 -9.73 -19.09
N GLU A 173 -16.20 -8.70 -19.77
CA GLU A 173 -15.08 -8.81 -20.72
C GLU A 173 -13.68 -8.73 -20.07
N GLN A 174 -13.61 -8.45 -18.77
CA GLN A 174 -12.35 -8.41 -18.04
C GLN A 174 -11.98 -9.80 -17.52
N GLU A 175 -10.75 -10.23 -17.79
CA GLU A 175 -10.23 -11.47 -17.23
C GLU A 175 -9.77 -11.27 -15.78
N PRO A 176 -10.07 -12.21 -14.87
CA PRO A 176 -9.61 -12.12 -13.49
C PRO A 176 -8.08 -12.28 -13.40
N ASN A 177 -7.50 -11.62 -12.38
CA ASN A 177 -6.10 -11.83 -12.05
C ASN A 177 -5.86 -13.26 -11.53
N ASP A 178 -4.77 -13.88 -11.96
CA ASP A 178 -4.25 -15.13 -11.40
C ASP A 178 -3.18 -14.82 -10.33
N ILE A 179 -3.56 -14.96 -9.08
CA ILE A 179 -2.68 -14.64 -7.94
C ILE A 179 -1.47 -15.59 -7.87
N LEU A 180 -1.58 -16.82 -8.36
CA LEU A 180 -0.47 -17.77 -8.36
C LEU A 180 0.57 -17.37 -9.43
N LEU A 181 0.09 -16.97 -10.59
CA LEU A 181 0.96 -16.46 -11.67
C LEU A 181 1.66 -15.16 -11.23
N ILE A 182 0.94 -14.24 -10.60
CA ILE A 182 1.51 -13.02 -10.01
C ILE A 182 2.58 -13.37 -8.99
N GLY A 183 2.28 -14.26 -8.05
CA GLY A 183 3.21 -14.70 -7.01
C GLY A 183 4.47 -15.35 -7.58
N GLN A 184 4.31 -16.19 -8.62
CA GLN A 184 5.43 -16.81 -9.31
C GLN A 184 6.33 -15.74 -9.98
N GLY A 185 5.75 -14.77 -10.67
CA GLY A 185 6.51 -13.68 -11.30
C GLY A 185 7.27 -12.81 -10.28
N VAL A 186 6.66 -12.50 -9.14
CA VAL A 186 7.36 -11.78 -8.06
C VAL A 186 8.51 -12.60 -7.48
N LYS A 187 8.30 -13.91 -7.28
CA LYS A 187 9.34 -14.82 -6.80
C LYS A 187 10.53 -14.88 -7.76
N GLU A 188 10.29 -14.99 -9.05
CA GLU A 188 11.36 -15.00 -10.06
C GLU A 188 12.19 -13.71 -10.01
N VAL A 189 11.56 -12.57 -9.91
CA VAL A 189 12.24 -11.28 -9.77
C VAL A 189 13.02 -11.18 -8.45
N PHE A 190 12.50 -11.74 -7.37
CA PHE A 190 13.18 -11.79 -6.08
C PHE A 190 14.46 -12.65 -6.16
N GLU A 191 14.35 -13.82 -6.74
CA GLU A 191 15.48 -14.74 -6.93
C GLU A 191 16.53 -14.19 -7.91
N GLU A 192 16.11 -13.43 -8.92
CA GLU A 192 16.99 -12.78 -9.89
C GLU A 192 17.77 -11.60 -9.28
N ILE A 193 17.12 -10.78 -8.46
CA ILE A 193 17.68 -9.47 -8.04
C ILE A 193 18.17 -9.50 -6.59
N LEU A 194 17.36 -9.94 -5.64
CA LEU A 194 17.70 -9.81 -4.22
C LEU A 194 18.66 -10.91 -3.76
N VAL A 195 18.41 -12.15 -4.12
CA VAL A 195 19.23 -13.28 -3.65
C VAL A 195 20.70 -13.14 -4.04
N PRO A 196 21.07 -12.81 -5.29
CA PRO A 196 22.48 -12.66 -5.68
C PRO A 196 23.20 -11.49 -5.00
N ASN A 197 22.43 -10.49 -4.51
CA ASN A 197 22.98 -9.34 -3.81
C ASN A 197 23.02 -9.54 -2.27
N GLY A 198 22.76 -10.77 -1.77
CA GLY A 198 22.77 -11.09 -0.34
C GLY A 198 21.61 -10.44 0.42
N LEU A 199 20.46 -10.27 -0.23
CA LEU A 199 19.25 -9.64 0.29
C LEU A 199 18.06 -10.63 0.35
N GLY A 200 18.34 -11.92 0.27
CA GLY A 200 17.31 -12.97 0.33
C GLY A 200 16.56 -13.09 1.67
N HIS A 201 16.99 -12.34 2.70
CA HIS A 201 16.32 -12.26 4.01
C HIS A 201 15.17 -11.26 4.04
N ILE A 202 15.06 -10.38 3.03
CA ILE A 202 14.04 -9.34 2.97
C ILE A 202 12.64 -9.94 2.92
N ARG A 203 11.75 -9.48 3.82
CA ARG A 203 10.35 -9.88 3.83
C ARG A 203 9.57 -9.11 2.77
N LEU A 204 8.65 -9.77 2.10
CA LEU A 204 7.68 -9.12 1.20
C LEU A 204 6.35 -8.95 1.93
N CYS A 205 5.78 -7.75 1.81
CA CYS A 205 4.45 -7.41 2.31
C CYS A 205 3.55 -6.98 1.15
N THR A 206 2.25 -7.21 1.29
CA THR A 206 1.22 -6.80 0.32
C THR A 206 -0.04 -6.33 1.03
N GLU A 207 -0.85 -5.48 0.37
CA GLU A 207 -2.07 -4.87 0.91
C GLU A 207 -3.27 -5.17 -0.02
N LEU A 208 -3.64 -6.42 -0.14
CA LEU A 208 -4.57 -6.92 -1.17
C LEU A 208 -6.06 -6.76 -0.81
N GLY A 209 -6.47 -5.69 -0.12
CA GLY A 209 -7.82 -5.51 0.41
C GLY A 209 -8.94 -5.72 -0.62
N ARG A 210 -8.87 -5.06 -1.76
CA ARG A 210 -9.89 -5.19 -2.82
C ARG A 210 -9.94 -6.62 -3.37
N PHE A 211 -8.80 -7.19 -3.72
CA PHE A 211 -8.71 -8.55 -4.26
C PHE A 211 -9.31 -9.59 -3.30
N MET A 212 -9.04 -9.45 -2.01
CA MET A 212 -9.49 -10.39 -0.98
C MET A 212 -10.98 -10.26 -0.64
N LEU A 213 -11.54 -9.05 -0.65
CA LEU A 213 -12.85 -8.80 -0.04
C LEU A 213 -13.94 -8.38 -1.03
N ALA A 214 -13.61 -7.64 -2.09
CA ALA A 214 -14.61 -7.06 -2.97
C ALA A 214 -15.46 -8.09 -3.75
N PRO A 215 -14.95 -9.27 -4.12
CA PRO A 215 -15.78 -10.30 -4.79
C PRO A 215 -16.94 -10.81 -3.92
N TYR A 216 -16.87 -10.61 -2.61
CA TYR A 216 -17.83 -11.14 -1.63
C TYR A 216 -18.73 -10.05 -1.02
N GLY A 217 -18.60 -8.79 -1.50
CA GLY A 217 -19.40 -7.65 -1.05
C GLY A 217 -20.47 -7.26 -2.07
N ALA A 218 -21.62 -6.76 -1.58
CA ALA A 218 -22.65 -6.19 -2.41
C ALA A 218 -23.29 -4.97 -1.74
N LEU A 219 -23.55 -3.91 -2.51
CA LEU A 219 -24.39 -2.79 -2.09
C LEU A 219 -25.81 -3.04 -2.60
N ILE A 220 -26.76 -3.21 -1.67
CA ILE A 220 -28.16 -3.35 -1.99
C ILE A 220 -28.82 -1.97 -1.87
N THR A 221 -29.50 -1.53 -2.93
CA THR A 221 -30.15 -0.23 -2.99
C THR A 221 -31.49 -0.35 -3.69
N LYS A 222 -32.42 0.56 -3.35
CA LYS A 222 -33.76 0.63 -3.95
C LYS A 222 -33.80 1.74 -4.98
N VAL A 223 -34.38 1.46 -6.14
CA VAL A 223 -34.71 2.50 -7.11
C VAL A 223 -35.93 3.29 -6.59
N ILE A 224 -35.79 4.61 -6.46
CA ILE A 224 -36.84 5.51 -5.96
C ILE A 224 -37.54 6.28 -7.07
N HIS A 225 -36.88 6.53 -8.20
CA HIS A 225 -37.54 7.08 -9.40
C HIS A 225 -36.67 6.87 -10.66
N PHE A 226 -37.27 7.09 -11.81
CA PHE A 226 -36.60 7.13 -13.09
C PHE A 226 -36.68 8.53 -13.69
N LYS A 227 -35.63 8.92 -14.38
CA LYS A 227 -35.56 10.19 -15.11
C LYS A 227 -35.05 9.93 -16.52
N GLU A 228 -35.68 10.57 -17.48
CA GLU A 228 -35.31 10.56 -18.89
C GLU A 228 -34.84 11.96 -19.30
N THR A 229 -33.66 12.04 -19.90
CA THR A 229 -33.12 13.22 -20.55
C THR A 229 -32.40 12.77 -21.83
N TYR A 230 -31.14 13.10 -22.02
CA TYR A 230 -30.29 12.51 -23.07
C TYR A 230 -29.93 11.03 -22.81
N ARG A 231 -30.15 10.57 -21.58
CA ARG A 231 -29.96 9.18 -21.13
C ARG A 231 -31.07 8.82 -20.13
N HIS A 232 -31.23 7.52 -19.90
CA HIS A 232 -32.09 7.01 -18.84
C HIS A 232 -31.30 6.92 -17.53
N TYR A 233 -31.88 7.41 -16.46
CA TYR A 233 -31.29 7.42 -15.13
C TYR A 233 -32.20 6.73 -14.13
N ALA A 234 -31.64 5.88 -13.29
CA ALA A 234 -32.31 5.34 -12.11
C ALA A 234 -31.83 6.07 -10.88
N GLY A 235 -32.66 6.84 -10.21
CA GLY A 235 -32.39 7.44 -8.91
C GLY A 235 -32.53 6.38 -7.83
N VAL A 236 -31.55 6.25 -6.98
CA VAL A 236 -31.50 5.23 -5.91
C VAL A 236 -31.39 5.89 -4.53
N ASP A 237 -31.72 5.12 -3.47
CA ASP A 237 -31.65 5.57 -2.08
C ASP A 237 -30.25 5.41 -1.46
N ALA A 238 -29.23 5.26 -2.29
CA ALA A 238 -27.83 5.24 -1.91
C ALA A 238 -27.05 6.35 -2.61
N CYS A 239 -25.99 6.81 -1.97
CA CYS A 239 -25.08 7.82 -2.51
C CYS A 239 -23.61 7.46 -2.21
N ALA A 240 -22.68 8.31 -2.62
CA ALA A 240 -21.26 8.11 -2.40
C ALA A 240 -20.88 7.94 -0.92
N ALA A 241 -21.67 8.48 0.02
CA ALA A 241 -21.44 8.28 1.45
C ALA A 241 -21.73 6.84 1.92
N ASN A 242 -22.54 6.07 1.20
CA ASN A 242 -22.84 4.68 1.53
C ASN A 242 -21.78 3.71 0.98
N LEU A 243 -21.12 4.10 -0.11
CA LEU A 243 -20.00 3.39 -0.71
C LEU A 243 -19.05 4.43 -1.33
N MET A 244 -18.08 4.88 -0.56
CA MET A 244 -17.21 6.01 -0.91
C MET A 244 -16.23 5.73 -2.05
N ARG A 245 -15.93 4.47 -2.33
CA ARG A 245 -15.02 4.08 -3.41
C ARG A 245 -15.69 3.05 -4.32
N PRO A 246 -15.77 3.34 -5.61
CA PRO A 246 -16.17 2.36 -6.61
C PRO A 246 -15.09 1.31 -6.81
#